data_ee9c405b4c70348e5d9fea320209214b
#
_entry.id   ee9c405b4c70348e5d9fea320209214b
#
_cell.length_a   1.000
_cell.length_b   1.000
_cell.length_c   1.000
_cell.angle_alpha   90.00
_cell.angle_beta   90.00
_cell.angle_gamma   90.00
#
_symmetry.space_group_name_H-M   'P 1'
#
loop_
_entity.id
_entity.type
_entity.pdbx_description
1 polymer ?
#
loop_
_entity_poly.entity_id
_entity_poly.type
_entity_poly.pdbx_seq_one_letter_code
_entity_poly.pdbx_strand_id
1 'polypeptide(L)'
;MATTEAGLVDGIATTRAAAAPILRAADFAPPRLLANPHLQSVLASSGLRRLLLRAARREVERASVEHILDCGGDVRLQGFLTRQHVVENARGLVVLLHGWEGSARSSYLVGTAARLLADGFDVFRLNFRDHGDTHHLNRDLFHSCRIDEVVGAVLAVRRIFASAPVAVAGFSLGGNFALRVALRAPEAVAYALAVCPVISPAAGLFGLEEGPWFYQKYFLHKWRGSLRRKRELFPDVDWFSAEDLSAGLRGLTRALVLRHTGYASLEEYLDGYSIAGRRLRDLMVPATILTAADDPVIPVDDFHALELPPQVELDIAAHGGHCGFIEDWSLRSFTGDYIAQRMQRHLAPGA
;
A
#
# COMPACT_ATOMS: atom_id res chain seq x y z
N MET A 1 24.66 -24.74 -69.46
CA MET A 1 25.25 -25.08 -68.20
C MET A 1 24.92 -23.95 -67.22
N ALA A 2 23.94 -24.12 -66.40
CA ALA A 2 23.54 -23.16 -65.38
C ALA A 2 23.56 -23.91 -64.03
N THR A 3 24.43 -23.52 -63.17
CA THR A 3 24.54 -24.05 -61.79
C THR A 3 23.73 -23.18 -60.87
N THR A 4 22.77 -23.85 -60.24
CA THR A 4 21.86 -23.31 -59.21
C THR A 4 22.61 -23.32 -57.87
N GLU A 5 22.80 -22.16 -57.25
CA GLU A 5 23.18 -22.07 -55.84
C GLU A 5 21.91 -21.98 -54.98
N ALA A 6 21.73 -22.96 -54.12
CA ALA A 6 20.70 -22.99 -53.12
C ALA A 6 21.26 -22.30 -51.84
N GLY A 7 20.71 -21.13 -51.50
CA GLY A 7 21.00 -20.45 -50.22
C GLY A 7 20.31 -21.15 -49.07
N LEU A 8 21.08 -21.62 -48.11
CA LEU A 8 20.63 -22.04 -46.78
C LEU A 8 20.23 -20.80 -45.99
N VAL A 9 18.95 -20.69 -45.65
CA VAL A 9 18.43 -19.74 -44.67
C VAL A 9 18.48 -20.43 -43.31
N ASP A 10 19.52 -20.13 -42.51
CA ASP A 10 19.58 -20.56 -41.12
C ASP A 10 18.50 -19.86 -40.32
N GLY A 11 17.51 -20.64 -39.89
CA GLY A 11 16.48 -20.23 -38.94
C GLY A 11 17.07 -20.08 -37.54
N ILE A 12 17.32 -18.83 -37.14
CA ILE A 12 17.62 -18.51 -35.73
C ILE A 12 16.32 -18.74 -34.94
N ALA A 13 16.19 -19.91 -34.35
CA ALA A 13 15.18 -20.18 -33.33
C ALA A 13 15.53 -19.34 -32.10
N THR A 14 14.87 -18.19 -31.96
CA THR A 14 14.88 -17.44 -30.70
C THR A 14 14.22 -18.29 -29.62
N THR A 15 15.01 -19.02 -28.86
CA THR A 15 14.58 -19.65 -27.61
C THR A 15 14.04 -18.55 -26.69
N ARG A 16 12.73 -18.42 -26.64
CA ARG A 16 12.04 -17.61 -25.63
C ARG A 16 12.48 -18.16 -24.27
N ALA A 17 13.32 -17.41 -23.54
CA ALA A 17 13.69 -17.78 -22.20
C ALA A 17 12.42 -18.01 -21.40
N ALA A 18 12.30 -19.19 -20.78
CA ALA A 18 11.14 -19.52 -19.93
C ALA A 18 11.04 -18.42 -18.86
N ALA A 19 9.89 -17.78 -18.77
CA ALA A 19 9.66 -16.76 -17.75
C ALA A 19 9.91 -17.39 -16.37
N ALA A 20 10.68 -16.72 -15.53
CA ALA A 20 10.93 -17.19 -14.16
C ALA A 20 9.59 -17.45 -13.45
N PRO A 21 9.49 -18.49 -12.61
CA PRO A 21 8.26 -18.79 -11.89
C PRO A 21 7.85 -17.61 -11.03
N ILE A 22 6.54 -17.31 -11.02
CA ILE A 22 5.99 -16.19 -10.26
C ILE A 22 6.01 -16.58 -8.78
N LEU A 23 6.57 -15.69 -7.94
CA LEU A 23 6.56 -15.83 -6.48
C LEU A 23 5.13 -15.98 -5.95
N ARG A 24 4.95 -16.92 -5.05
CA ARG A 24 3.72 -17.14 -4.28
C ARG A 24 3.97 -16.90 -2.81
N ALA A 25 2.93 -16.64 -2.05
CA ALA A 25 3.04 -16.53 -0.59
C ALA A 25 3.66 -17.78 0.05
N ALA A 26 3.42 -18.97 -0.52
CA ALA A 26 4.01 -20.23 -0.07
C ALA A 26 5.54 -20.29 -0.23
N ASP A 27 6.14 -19.46 -1.10
CA ASP A 27 7.59 -19.39 -1.28
C ASP A 27 8.26 -18.59 -0.16
N PHE A 28 7.49 -17.87 0.65
CA PHE A 28 8.00 -17.14 1.81
C PHE A 28 8.26 -18.09 2.98
N ALA A 29 9.53 -18.38 3.22
CA ALA A 29 9.99 -19.31 4.26
C ALA A 29 11.11 -18.67 5.12
N PRO A 30 10.79 -17.80 6.09
CA PRO A 30 11.80 -17.15 6.91
C PRO A 30 12.45 -18.15 7.88
N PRO A 31 13.69 -17.88 8.36
CA PRO A 31 14.30 -18.65 9.44
C PRO A 31 13.39 -18.74 10.67
N ARG A 32 13.42 -19.87 11.40
CA ARG A 32 12.51 -20.15 12.53
C ARG A 32 12.35 -19.00 13.52
N LEU A 33 13.43 -18.30 13.89
CA LEU A 33 13.35 -17.17 14.82
C LEU A 33 12.67 -15.93 14.20
N LEU A 34 12.81 -15.75 12.88
CA LEU A 34 12.11 -14.68 12.15
C LEU A 34 10.66 -15.07 11.81
N ALA A 35 10.25 -16.31 11.98
CA ALA A 35 8.86 -16.71 11.77
C ALA A 35 7.90 -16.20 12.85
N ASN A 36 8.40 -15.53 13.90
CA ASN A 36 7.54 -14.90 14.91
C ASN A 36 6.81 -13.69 14.33
N PRO A 37 5.46 -13.65 14.35
CA PRO A 37 4.67 -12.60 13.70
C PRO A 37 4.89 -11.19 14.25
N HIS A 38 5.14 -11.08 15.55
CA HIS A 38 5.43 -9.80 16.19
C HIS A 38 6.81 -9.27 15.77
N LEU A 39 7.80 -10.16 15.71
CA LEU A 39 9.13 -9.81 15.25
C LEU A 39 9.10 -9.37 13.78
N GLN A 40 8.37 -10.07 12.92
CA GLN A 40 8.13 -9.70 11.53
C GLN A 40 7.55 -8.28 11.43
N SER A 41 6.46 -8.03 12.13
CA SER A 41 5.75 -6.73 12.11
C SER A 41 6.62 -5.57 12.60
N VAL A 42 7.37 -5.77 13.70
CA VAL A 42 8.22 -4.73 14.30
C VAL A 42 9.45 -4.45 13.45
N LEU A 43 10.13 -5.50 12.96
CA LEU A 43 11.33 -5.34 12.13
C LEU A 43 11.06 -4.60 10.83
N ALA A 44 9.91 -4.83 10.20
CA ALA A 44 9.49 -4.15 8.97
C ALA A 44 9.53 -2.62 9.08
N SER A 45 9.22 -2.09 10.26
CA SER A 45 9.17 -0.64 10.53
C SER A 45 10.31 -0.14 11.42
N SER A 46 11.28 -1.01 11.75
CA SER A 46 12.35 -0.72 12.73
C SER A 46 13.34 0.35 12.26
N GLY A 47 14.00 0.98 13.22
CA GLY A 47 15.13 1.89 12.98
C GLY A 47 16.31 1.19 12.29
N LEU A 48 16.54 -0.10 12.59
CA LEU A 48 17.58 -0.93 11.98
C LEU A 48 17.31 -1.08 10.47
N ARG A 49 16.09 -1.44 10.07
CA ARG A 49 15.73 -1.52 8.64
C ARG A 49 15.87 -0.18 7.93
N ARG A 50 15.51 0.93 8.59
CA ARG A 50 15.76 2.28 8.05
C ARG A 50 17.24 2.55 7.79
N LEU A 51 18.11 2.07 8.66
CA LEU A 51 19.56 2.21 8.50
C LEU A 51 20.07 1.38 7.34
N LEU A 52 19.64 0.12 7.23
CA LEU A 52 20.03 -0.78 6.13
C LEU A 52 19.54 -0.26 4.77
N LEU A 53 18.36 0.31 4.70
CA LEU A 53 17.81 0.91 3.48
C LEU A 53 18.32 2.33 3.22
N ARG A 54 19.29 2.86 4.00
CA ARG A 54 19.73 4.26 3.91
C ARG A 54 20.24 4.65 2.52
N ALA A 55 20.99 3.76 1.85
CA ALA A 55 21.50 4.03 0.50
C ALA A 55 20.37 4.12 -0.52
N ALA A 56 19.52 3.08 -0.60
CA ALA A 56 18.35 3.05 -1.47
C ALA A 56 17.39 4.21 -1.19
N ARG A 57 17.18 4.53 0.09
CA ARG A 57 16.37 5.68 0.49
C ARG A 57 16.92 7.00 -0.05
N ARG A 58 18.21 7.25 0.10
CA ARG A 58 18.85 8.48 -0.41
C ARG A 58 18.75 8.59 -1.93
N GLU A 59 18.90 7.48 -2.63
CA GLU A 59 18.78 7.42 -4.09
C GLU A 59 17.34 7.75 -4.51
N VAL A 60 16.36 7.04 -3.96
CA VAL A 60 14.94 7.28 -4.25
C VAL A 60 14.53 8.71 -3.89
N GLU A 61 14.92 9.23 -2.71
CA GLU A 61 14.56 10.58 -2.27
C GLU A 61 15.21 11.67 -3.15
N ARG A 62 16.45 11.49 -3.61
CA ARG A 62 17.13 12.43 -4.51
C ARG A 62 16.52 12.46 -5.91
N ALA A 63 16.07 11.31 -6.41
CA ALA A 63 15.44 11.20 -7.72
C ALA A 63 13.94 11.57 -7.70
N SER A 64 13.36 11.80 -6.52
CA SER A 64 11.95 12.10 -6.37
C SER A 64 11.65 13.59 -6.55
N VAL A 65 10.58 13.87 -7.28
CA VAL A 65 9.99 15.21 -7.40
C VAL A 65 8.70 15.24 -6.59
N GLU A 66 8.58 16.22 -5.71
CA GLU A 66 7.39 16.46 -4.92
C GLU A 66 6.28 17.10 -5.77
N HIS A 67 5.05 16.63 -5.57
CA HIS A 67 3.85 17.18 -6.20
C HIS A 67 2.74 17.32 -5.19
N ILE A 68 2.03 18.45 -5.27
CA ILE A 68 0.76 18.66 -4.57
C ILE A 68 -0.34 18.48 -5.63
N LEU A 69 -1.12 17.42 -5.45
CA LEU A 69 -2.21 17.05 -6.35
C LEU A 69 -3.51 17.75 -5.93
N ASP A 70 -4.23 18.25 -6.90
CA ASP A 70 -5.65 18.60 -6.75
C ASP A 70 -6.46 17.31 -6.91
N CYS A 71 -7.12 16.90 -5.83
CA CYS A 71 -7.89 15.67 -5.73
C CYS A 71 -9.41 15.89 -5.88
N GLY A 72 -9.82 17.12 -6.22
CA GLY A 72 -11.22 17.53 -6.28
C GLY A 72 -11.74 18.05 -4.91
N GLY A 73 -12.81 18.86 -4.94
CA GLY A 73 -13.42 19.40 -3.72
C GLY A 73 -12.48 20.20 -2.81
N ASP A 74 -11.54 20.95 -3.39
CA ASP A 74 -10.50 21.72 -2.68
C ASP A 74 -9.51 20.84 -1.87
N VAL A 75 -9.52 19.53 -2.07
CA VAL A 75 -8.61 18.61 -1.39
C VAL A 75 -7.25 18.58 -2.08
N ARG A 76 -6.18 18.72 -1.30
CA ARG A 76 -4.80 18.64 -1.76
C ARG A 76 -4.07 17.49 -1.07
N LEU A 77 -3.50 16.59 -1.87
CA LEU A 77 -2.64 15.53 -1.37
C LEU A 77 -1.23 15.66 -1.94
N GLN A 78 -0.24 15.40 -1.09
CA GLN A 78 1.17 15.40 -1.46
C GLN A 78 1.59 14.03 -1.96
N GLY A 79 2.42 13.98 -2.98
CA GLY A 79 3.08 12.76 -3.39
C GLY A 79 4.44 13.02 -4.02
N PHE A 80 5.19 11.95 -4.23
CA PHE A 80 6.56 11.99 -4.73
C PHE A 80 6.69 11.08 -5.95
N LEU A 81 6.86 11.70 -7.12
CA LEU A 81 7.14 10.99 -8.37
C LEU A 81 8.63 10.69 -8.47
N THR A 82 8.96 9.43 -8.75
CA THR A 82 10.32 9.01 -9.10
C THR A 82 10.26 8.30 -10.45
N ARG A 83 11.00 8.80 -11.44
CA ARG A 83 11.12 8.17 -12.76
C ARG A 83 12.21 7.11 -12.72
N GLN A 84 11.97 6.00 -13.41
CA GLN A 84 12.98 4.98 -13.64
C GLN A 84 13.96 5.43 -14.75
N HIS A 85 15.15 4.82 -14.81
CA HIS A 85 16.18 5.09 -15.81
C HIS A 85 16.80 3.81 -16.39
N VAL A 86 16.12 2.67 -16.22
CA VAL A 86 16.61 1.33 -16.60
C VAL A 86 16.25 0.98 -18.02
N VAL A 87 15.05 1.42 -18.46
CA VAL A 87 14.53 1.20 -19.81
C VAL A 87 14.09 2.52 -20.43
N GLU A 88 14.06 2.59 -21.77
CA GLU A 88 13.70 3.81 -22.49
C GLU A 88 12.28 4.29 -22.14
N ASN A 89 11.31 3.38 -22.18
CA ASN A 89 9.94 3.65 -21.81
C ASN A 89 9.59 2.89 -20.54
N ALA A 90 9.00 3.57 -19.56
CA ALA A 90 8.54 2.91 -18.35
C ALA A 90 7.52 1.80 -18.65
N ARG A 91 7.66 0.66 -17.98
CA ARG A 91 6.75 -0.50 -18.12
C ARG A 91 5.35 -0.20 -17.57
N GLY A 92 5.24 0.76 -16.68
CA GLY A 92 4.04 1.22 -16.01
C GLY A 92 4.37 2.26 -14.97
N LEU A 93 3.32 2.87 -14.38
CA LEU A 93 3.44 3.74 -13.22
C LEU A 93 2.73 3.09 -12.05
N VAL A 94 3.45 2.90 -10.93
CA VAL A 94 2.91 2.28 -9.72
C VAL A 94 2.68 3.34 -8.65
N VAL A 95 1.42 3.52 -8.24
CA VAL A 95 1.07 4.36 -7.09
C VAL A 95 1.17 3.54 -5.81
N LEU A 96 2.03 3.94 -4.88
CA LEU A 96 2.24 3.27 -3.61
C LEU A 96 1.51 3.98 -2.48
N LEU A 97 0.69 3.23 -1.72
CA LEU A 97 -0.13 3.70 -0.62
C LEU A 97 0.35 3.12 0.71
N HIS A 98 0.65 4.00 1.67
CA HIS A 98 1.15 3.60 2.99
C HIS A 98 0.01 3.16 3.94
N GLY A 99 0.37 2.45 5.03
CA GLY A 99 -0.55 2.12 6.11
C GLY A 99 -0.85 3.32 7.02
N TRP A 100 -1.80 3.12 7.95
CA TRP A 100 -2.19 4.15 8.92
C TRP A 100 -0.97 4.67 9.70
N GLU A 101 -0.90 5.98 9.92
CA GLU A 101 0.21 6.69 10.55
C GLU A 101 1.58 6.44 9.88
N GLY A 102 1.57 5.96 8.63
CA GLY A 102 2.73 5.89 7.75
C GLY A 102 2.96 7.18 6.97
N SER A 103 3.79 7.10 5.93
CA SER A 103 3.98 8.18 4.96
C SER A 103 4.66 7.66 3.70
N ALA A 104 4.77 8.48 2.69
CA ALA A 104 5.56 8.23 1.47
C ALA A 104 7.05 7.89 1.76
N ARG A 105 7.53 8.21 2.99
CA ARG A 105 8.89 7.92 3.46
C ARG A 105 8.99 6.67 4.34
N SER A 106 7.93 5.90 4.50
CA SER A 106 7.96 4.63 5.23
C SER A 106 8.93 3.65 4.59
N SER A 107 9.68 2.90 5.41
CA SER A 107 10.76 2.01 4.93
C SER A 107 10.29 0.98 3.93
N TYR A 108 9.10 0.39 4.14
CA TYR A 108 8.52 -0.57 3.22
C TYR A 108 8.13 0.07 1.88
N LEU A 109 7.59 1.30 1.85
CA LEU A 109 7.30 2.01 0.60
C LEU A 109 8.57 2.35 -0.17
N VAL A 110 9.58 2.88 0.53
CA VAL A 110 10.86 3.24 -0.11
C VAL A 110 11.58 2.01 -0.65
N GLY A 111 11.60 0.90 0.10
CA GLY A 111 12.18 -0.36 -0.36
C GLY A 111 11.45 -0.92 -1.59
N THR A 112 10.12 -0.92 -1.57
CA THR A 112 9.30 -1.32 -2.73
C THR A 112 9.52 -0.39 -3.92
N ALA A 113 9.59 0.93 -3.70
CA ALA A 113 9.87 1.89 -4.75
C ALA A 113 11.23 1.64 -5.41
N ALA A 114 12.30 1.45 -4.62
CA ALA A 114 13.62 1.13 -5.14
C ALA A 114 13.62 -0.14 -6.01
N ARG A 115 12.89 -1.17 -5.58
CA ARG A 115 12.77 -2.42 -6.34
C ARG A 115 12.03 -2.20 -7.67
N LEU A 116 10.89 -1.52 -7.65
CA LEU A 116 10.09 -1.21 -8.85
C LEU A 116 10.87 -0.36 -9.86
N LEU A 117 11.61 0.65 -9.39
CA LEU A 117 12.46 1.48 -10.23
C LEU A 117 13.54 0.65 -10.93
N ALA A 118 14.19 -0.28 -10.21
CA ALA A 118 15.16 -1.20 -10.76
C ALA A 118 14.58 -2.15 -11.82
N ASP A 119 13.28 -2.42 -11.77
CA ASP A 119 12.57 -3.24 -12.75
C ASP A 119 11.92 -2.41 -13.88
N GLY A 120 12.19 -1.11 -13.96
CA GLY A 120 11.75 -0.23 -15.05
C GLY A 120 10.35 0.33 -14.90
N PHE A 121 9.81 0.42 -13.68
CA PHE A 121 8.55 1.08 -13.39
C PHE A 121 8.78 2.48 -12.84
N ASP A 122 7.99 3.45 -13.26
CA ASP A 122 7.87 4.71 -12.56
C ASP A 122 7.08 4.51 -11.26
N VAL A 123 7.40 5.29 -10.23
CA VAL A 123 6.76 5.15 -8.92
C VAL A 123 6.24 6.49 -8.42
N PHE A 124 4.98 6.52 -7.98
CA PHE A 124 4.39 7.64 -7.26
C PHE A 124 4.03 7.22 -5.84
N ARG A 125 4.69 7.80 -4.83
CA ARG A 125 4.43 7.53 -3.41
C ARG A 125 3.51 8.61 -2.85
N LEU A 126 2.27 8.26 -2.55
CA LEU A 126 1.24 9.17 -2.06
C LEU A 126 1.28 9.30 -0.53
N ASN A 127 1.16 10.52 -0.01
CA ASN A 127 0.77 10.79 1.36
C ASN A 127 -0.75 10.98 1.44
N PHE A 128 -1.41 10.24 2.34
CA PHE A 128 -2.79 10.54 2.70
C PHE A 128 -2.87 11.87 3.46
N ARG A 129 -4.05 12.47 3.53
CA ARG A 129 -4.33 13.66 4.35
C ARG A 129 -3.73 13.48 5.75
N ASP A 130 -3.14 14.52 6.30
CA ASP A 130 -2.53 14.56 7.64
C ASP A 130 -1.41 13.53 7.90
N HIS A 131 -0.88 12.90 6.86
CA HIS A 131 0.26 11.99 6.97
C HIS A 131 1.53 12.61 6.38
N GLY A 132 2.68 12.24 6.93
CA GLY A 132 3.93 12.95 6.63
C GLY A 132 3.87 14.39 7.17
N ASP A 133 4.26 15.36 6.34
CA ASP A 133 4.28 16.78 6.72
C ASP A 133 3.12 17.57 6.07
N THR A 134 1.94 16.97 5.89
CA THR A 134 0.85 17.50 5.06
C THR A 134 -0.33 18.11 5.83
N HIS A 135 -0.26 18.19 7.15
CA HIS A 135 -1.36 18.67 8.01
C HIS A 135 -1.87 20.06 7.66
N HIS A 136 -1.03 20.89 7.04
CA HIS A 136 -1.35 22.26 6.63
C HIS A 136 -2.13 22.34 5.31
N LEU A 137 -2.14 21.26 4.51
CA LEU A 137 -2.72 21.30 3.16
C LEU A 137 -4.25 21.30 3.15
N ASN A 138 -4.87 20.71 4.17
CA ASN A 138 -6.32 20.59 4.28
C ASN A 138 -6.78 20.92 5.69
N ARG A 139 -7.93 21.56 5.83
CA ARG A 139 -8.46 21.92 7.16
C ARG A 139 -8.99 20.72 7.92
N ASP A 140 -9.83 19.90 7.28
CA ASP A 140 -10.45 18.74 7.92
C ASP A 140 -9.45 17.64 8.25
N LEU A 141 -9.81 16.79 9.20
CA LEU A 141 -9.02 15.63 9.62
C LEU A 141 -9.10 14.49 8.61
N PHE A 142 -8.01 13.71 8.55
CA PHE A 142 -8.02 12.40 7.93
C PHE A 142 -8.98 11.44 8.65
N HIS A 143 -9.71 10.66 7.87
CA HIS A 143 -10.38 9.45 8.30
C HIS A 143 -10.49 8.43 7.17
N SER A 144 -10.59 7.14 7.51
CA SER A 144 -10.44 6.03 6.53
C SER A 144 -11.58 5.94 5.50
N CYS A 145 -12.68 6.65 5.72
CA CYS A 145 -13.78 6.71 4.74
C CYS A 145 -13.57 7.75 3.63
N ARG A 146 -12.48 8.54 3.64
CA ARG A 146 -12.17 9.56 2.62
C ARG A 146 -11.59 8.92 1.35
N ILE A 147 -12.34 8.00 0.74
CA ILE A 147 -11.90 7.28 -0.47
C ILE A 147 -11.82 8.20 -1.68
N ASP A 148 -12.71 9.17 -1.81
CA ASP A 148 -12.80 10.04 -2.98
C ASP A 148 -11.54 10.90 -3.16
N GLU A 149 -10.87 11.27 -2.05
CA GLU A 149 -9.58 11.96 -2.08
C GLU A 149 -8.48 11.11 -2.73
N VAL A 150 -8.42 9.82 -2.39
CA VAL A 150 -7.42 8.90 -2.92
C VAL A 150 -7.72 8.52 -4.35
N VAL A 151 -9.00 8.36 -4.71
CA VAL A 151 -9.45 8.20 -6.11
C VAL A 151 -9.05 9.42 -6.93
N GLY A 152 -9.36 10.63 -6.44
CA GLY A 152 -8.97 11.89 -7.09
C GLY A 152 -7.46 12.00 -7.30
N ALA A 153 -6.66 11.59 -6.30
CA ALA A 153 -5.21 11.56 -6.42
C ALA A 153 -4.73 10.59 -7.52
N VAL A 154 -5.27 9.37 -7.57
CA VAL A 154 -4.89 8.37 -8.59
C VAL A 154 -5.30 8.82 -9.99
N LEU A 155 -6.48 9.42 -10.15
CA LEU A 155 -6.92 10.02 -11.41
C LEU A 155 -6.00 11.17 -11.84
N ALA A 156 -5.60 12.05 -10.90
CA ALA A 156 -4.66 13.13 -11.18
C ALA A 156 -3.29 12.60 -11.60
N VAL A 157 -2.76 11.60 -10.89
CA VAL A 157 -1.49 10.92 -11.23
C VAL A 157 -1.55 10.33 -12.63
N ARG A 158 -2.62 9.60 -12.96
CA ARG A 158 -2.80 9.02 -14.29
C ARG A 158 -2.83 10.11 -15.37
N ARG A 159 -3.61 11.15 -15.18
CA ARG A 159 -3.76 12.25 -16.15
C ARG A 159 -2.47 13.01 -16.41
N ILE A 160 -1.70 13.29 -15.34
CA ILE A 160 -0.56 14.23 -15.40
C ILE A 160 0.74 13.49 -15.74
N PHE A 161 0.96 12.29 -15.23
CA PHE A 161 2.28 11.66 -15.22
C PHE A 161 2.35 10.34 -15.98
N ALA A 162 1.21 9.65 -16.23
CA ALA A 162 1.25 8.34 -16.82
C ALA A 162 1.39 8.40 -18.36
N SER A 163 2.46 7.80 -18.87
CA SER A 163 2.66 7.47 -20.28
C SER A 163 2.44 5.97 -20.56
N ALA A 164 2.14 5.19 -19.53
CA ALA A 164 1.99 3.74 -19.52
C ALA A 164 0.86 3.36 -18.54
N PRO A 165 0.41 2.08 -18.50
CA PRO A 165 -0.63 1.63 -17.57
C PRO A 165 -0.30 1.97 -16.11
N VAL A 166 -1.33 2.31 -15.33
CA VAL A 166 -1.20 2.64 -13.90
C VAL A 166 -1.65 1.46 -13.05
N ALA A 167 -0.85 1.11 -12.05
CA ALA A 167 -1.25 0.19 -10.99
C ALA A 167 -1.22 0.88 -9.63
N VAL A 168 -1.96 0.32 -8.69
CA VAL A 168 -1.97 0.77 -7.29
C VAL A 168 -1.53 -0.36 -6.39
N ALA A 169 -0.55 -0.13 -5.50
CA ALA A 169 -0.16 -1.09 -4.48
C ALA A 169 -0.16 -0.44 -3.10
N GLY A 170 -0.70 -1.15 -2.10
CA GLY A 170 -0.85 -0.59 -0.76
C GLY A 170 -0.63 -1.59 0.36
N PHE A 171 -0.29 -1.07 1.54
CA PHE A 171 0.02 -1.84 2.73
C PHE A 171 -0.99 -1.52 3.84
N SER A 172 -1.54 -2.54 4.50
CA SER A 172 -2.49 -2.38 5.60
C SER A 172 -3.69 -1.49 5.19
N LEU A 173 -3.92 -0.35 5.83
CA LEU A 173 -4.94 0.62 5.42
C LEU A 173 -4.74 1.08 3.96
N GLY A 174 -3.49 1.25 3.51
CA GLY A 174 -3.19 1.54 2.11
C GLY A 174 -3.61 0.42 1.16
N GLY A 175 -3.55 -0.84 1.59
CA GLY A 175 -4.08 -1.99 0.85
C GLY A 175 -5.61 -1.96 0.74
N ASN A 176 -6.30 -1.59 1.81
CA ASN A 176 -7.74 -1.35 1.78
C ASN A 176 -8.09 -0.23 0.78
N PHE A 177 -7.37 0.89 0.81
CA PHE A 177 -7.54 1.96 -0.16
C PHE A 177 -7.25 1.51 -1.60
N ALA A 178 -6.19 0.72 -1.84
CA ALA A 178 -5.84 0.23 -3.17
C ALA A 178 -6.97 -0.57 -3.82
N LEU A 179 -7.60 -1.50 -3.07
CA LEU A 179 -8.73 -2.28 -3.55
C LEU A 179 -9.98 -1.42 -3.76
N ARG A 180 -10.25 -0.46 -2.87
CA ARG A 180 -11.38 0.47 -2.99
C ARG A 180 -11.21 1.45 -4.15
N VAL A 181 -9.98 1.91 -4.43
CA VAL A 181 -9.68 2.72 -5.62
C VAL A 181 -9.94 1.93 -6.89
N ALA A 182 -9.45 0.68 -6.98
CA ALA A 182 -9.69 -0.18 -8.13
C ALA A 182 -11.19 -0.50 -8.35
N LEU A 183 -11.96 -0.59 -7.24
CA LEU A 183 -13.42 -0.77 -7.31
C LEU A 183 -14.15 0.50 -7.79
N ARG A 184 -13.67 1.69 -7.39
CA ARG A 184 -14.34 2.98 -7.66
C ARG A 184 -13.95 3.63 -8.98
N ALA A 185 -12.73 3.37 -9.46
CA ALA A 185 -12.17 3.94 -10.68
C ALA A 185 -11.47 2.86 -11.53
N PRO A 186 -12.21 1.82 -11.97
CA PRO A 186 -11.62 0.70 -12.71
C PRO A 186 -10.96 1.14 -14.03
N GLU A 187 -11.41 2.22 -14.63
CA GLU A 187 -10.81 2.80 -15.84
C GLU A 187 -9.44 3.44 -15.58
N ALA A 188 -9.14 3.79 -14.33
CA ALA A 188 -7.88 4.45 -13.95
C ALA A 188 -6.77 3.48 -13.60
N VAL A 189 -7.11 2.24 -13.24
CA VAL A 189 -6.19 1.26 -12.66
C VAL A 189 -6.18 -0.01 -13.46
N ALA A 190 -5.04 -0.38 -14.01
CA ALA A 190 -4.87 -1.63 -14.76
C ALA A 190 -4.66 -2.85 -13.84
N TYR A 191 -4.12 -2.63 -12.64
CA TYR A 191 -3.87 -3.68 -11.65
C TYR A 191 -3.81 -3.12 -10.23
N ALA A 192 -4.33 -3.87 -9.25
CA ALA A 192 -4.24 -3.51 -7.83
C ALA A 192 -3.56 -4.61 -7.00
N LEU A 193 -2.73 -4.22 -6.03
CA LEU A 193 -2.11 -5.15 -5.09
C LEU A 193 -2.24 -4.63 -3.66
N ALA A 194 -2.72 -5.49 -2.78
CA ALA A 194 -2.90 -5.18 -1.36
C ALA A 194 -2.11 -6.14 -0.48
N VAL A 195 -1.25 -5.60 0.39
CA VAL A 195 -0.48 -6.36 1.38
C VAL A 195 -1.10 -6.19 2.75
N CYS A 196 -1.56 -7.28 3.36
CA CYS A 196 -2.26 -7.33 4.65
C CYS A 196 -3.34 -6.22 4.76
N PRO A 197 -4.26 -6.09 3.80
CA PRO A 197 -5.25 -5.03 3.83
C PRO A 197 -6.18 -5.15 5.03
N VAL A 198 -6.61 -4.01 5.55
CA VAL A 198 -7.70 -3.98 6.55
C VAL A 198 -8.99 -4.47 5.88
N ILE A 199 -9.47 -5.65 6.23
CA ILE A 199 -10.69 -6.26 5.67
C ILE A 199 -11.92 -5.79 6.46
N SER A 200 -11.98 -6.14 7.75
CA SER A 200 -12.99 -5.70 8.69
C SER A 200 -12.37 -4.68 9.66
N PRO A 201 -12.69 -3.37 9.52
CA PRO A 201 -12.16 -2.37 10.44
C PRO A 201 -12.57 -2.61 11.91
N ALA A 202 -13.73 -3.18 12.16
CA ALA A 202 -14.18 -3.54 13.50
C ALA A 202 -13.32 -4.65 14.12
N ALA A 203 -12.99 -5.70 13.34
CA ALA A 203 -12.09 -6.76 13.77
C ALA A 203 -10.65 -6.25 13.97
N GLY A 204 -10.16 -5.40 13.07
CA GLY A 204 -8.84 -4.79 13.20
C GLY A 204 -8.71 -3.88 14.44
N LEU A 205 -9.75 -3.09 14.75
CA LEU A 205 -9.79 -2.29 15.96
C LEU A 205 -9.78 -3.18 17.21
N PHE A 206 -10.59 -4.24 17.24
CA PHE A 206 -10.62 -5.22 18.31
C PHE A 206 -9.24 -5.90 18.48
N GLY A 207 -8.63 -6.34 17.37
CA GLY A 207 -7.29 -6.96 17.38
C GLY A 207 -6.19 -6.03 17.95
N LEU A 208 -6.28 -4.72 17.69
CA LEU A 208 -5.36 -3.74 18.28
C LEU A 208 -5.61 -3.48 19.76
N GLU A 209 -6.84 -3.63 20.24
CA GLU A 209 -7.21 -3.42 21.65
C GLU A 209 -6.88 -4.63 22.52
N GLU A 210 -7.22 -5.84 22.06
CA GLU A 210 -7.02 -7.09 22.79
C GLU A 210 -5.64 -7.72 22.55
N GLY A 211 -4.96 -7.27 21.49
CA GLY A 211 -3.62 -7.74 21.15
C GLY A 211 -2.52 -7.17 22.08
N PRO A 212 -1.25 -7.43 21.79
CA PRO A 212 -0.14 -6.92 22.56
C PRO A 212 -0.18 -5.39 22.72
N TRP A 213 -0.16 -4.91 23.96
CA TRP A 213 -0.31 -3.51 24.36
C TRP A 213 0.59 -2.52 23.59
N PHE A 214 1.75 -2.98 23.09
CA PHE A 214 2.70 -2.12 22.40
C PHE A 214 2.21 -1.67 21.02
N TYR A 215 1.34 -2.43 20.33
CA TYR A 215 0.72 -1.99 19.08
C TYR A 215 -0.21 -0.80 19.33
N GLN A 216 -1.12 -0.95 20.29
CA GLN A 216 -2.04 0.14 20.66
C GLN A 216 -1.28 1.39 21.09
N LYS A 217 -0.25 1.22 21.96
CA LYS A 217 0.57 2.34 22.43
C LYS A 217 1.33 3.04 21.29
N TYR A 218 1.86 2.27 20.33
CA TYR A 218 2.55 2.80 19.17
C TYR A 218 1.62 3.66 18.30
N PHE A 219 0.46 3.13 17.92
CA PHE A 219 -0.51 3.84 17.10
C PHE A 219 -1.09 5.07 17.81
N LEU A 220 -1.49 4.94 19.07
CA LEU A 220 -1.96 6.08 19.86
C LEU A 220 -0.93 7.18 19.99
N HIS A 221 0.34 6.84 20.22
CA HIS A 221 1.41 7.83 20.31
C HIS A 221 1.55 8.63 19.01
N LYS A 222 1.59 7.96 17.88
CA LYS A 222 1.71 8.61 16.58
C LYS A 222 0.48 9.44 16.24
N TRP A 223 -0.69 8.87 16.40
CA TRP A 223 -1.94 9.54 16.08
C TRP A 223 -2.18 10.76 16.95
N ARG A 224 -1.95 10.67 18.26
CA ARG A 224 -2.01 11.84 19.15
C ARG A 224 -1.02 12.93 18.74
N GLY A 225 0.16 12.56 18.25
CA GLY A 225 1.14 13.50 17.70
C GLY A 225 0.60 14.23 16.47
N SER A 226 -0.02 13.48 15.55
CA SER A 226 -0.68 14.00 14.36
C SER A 226 -1.81 14.98 14.71
N LEU A 227 -2.70 14.60 15.65
CA LEU A 227 -3.82 15.44 16.11
C LEU A 227 -3.36 16.73 16.81
N ARG A 228 -2.29 16.67 17.61
CA ARG A 228 -1.70 17.87 18.24
C ARG A 228 -1.17 18.83 17.19
N ARG A 229 -0.44 18.31 16.19
CA ARG A 229 0.06 19.12 15.08
C ARG A 229 -1.08 19.78 14.31
N LYS A 230 -2.17 19.06 14.06
CA LYS A 230 -3.37 19.61 13.42
C LYS A 230 -3.95 20.76 14.22
N ARG A 231 -4.09 20.61 15.53
CA ARG A 231 -4.58 21.64 16.44
C ARG A 231 -3.69 22.89 16.46
N GLU A 232 -2.38 22.71 16.38
CA GLU A 232 -1.42 23.82 16.32
C GLU A 232 -1.58 24.64 15.02
N LEU A 233 -1.86 23.97 13.90
CA LEU A 233 -2.03 24.61 12.60
C LEU A 233 -3.39 25.29 12.42
N PHE A 234 -4.44 24.80 13.10
CA PHE A 234 -5.80 25.32 13.04
C PHE A 234 -6.37 25.51 14.44
N PRO A 235 -5.88 26.52 15.20
CA PRO A 235 -6.24 26.72 16.61
C PRO A 235 -7.67 27.25 16.80
N ASP A 236 -8.32 27.69 15.75
CA ASP A 236 -9.69 28.20 15.73
C ASP A 236 -10.75 27.09 15.69
N VAL A 237 -10.33 25.80 15.58
CA VAL A 237 -11.22 24.65 15.55
C VAL A 237 -11.20 23.94 16.92
N ASP A 238 -12.38 23.62 17.44
CA ASP A 238 -12.51 22.77 18.64
C ASP A 238 -12.32 21.29 18.27
N TRP A 239 -11.04 20.86 18.27
CA TRP A 239 -10.66 19.52 17.82
C TRP A 239 -11.03 18.43 18.83
N PHE A 240 -10.34 18.39 19.96
CA PHE A 240 -10.43 17.34 20.97
C PHE A 240 -10.15 17.91 22.35
N SER A 241 -10.94 17.48 23.34
CA SER A 241 -10.67 17.76 24.74
C SER A 241 -9.41 17.00 25.26
N ALA A 242 -8.93 17.36 26.42
CA ALA A 242 -7.86 16.61 27.07
C ALA A 242 -8.31 15.17 27.41
N GLU A 243 -9.59 14.98 27.74
CA GLU A 243 -10.19 13.68 27.99
C GLU A 243 -10.20 12.82 26.73
N ASP A 244 -10.65 13.35 25.58
CA ASP A 244 -10.61 12.66 24.28
C ASP A 244 -9.21 12.19 23.95
N LEU A 245 -8.21 13.07 24.09
CA LEU A 245 -6.81 12.75 23.81
C LEU A 245 -6.19 11.76 24.82
N SER A 246 -6.76 11.58 25.99
CA SER A 246 -6.33 10.58 26.98
C SER A 246 -6.96 9.20 26.75
N ALA A 247 -8.09 9.16 26.06
CA ALA A 247 -8.85 7.94 25.81
C ALA A 247 -8.05 6.89 25.04
N GLY A 248 -8.40 5.61 25.19
CA GLY A 248 -7.88 4.51 24.40
C GLY A 248 -8.25 4.65 22.91
N LEU A 249 -7.78 3.68 22.10
CA LEU A 249 -7.95 3.74 20.63
C LEU A 249 -9.41 3.87 20.21
N ARG A 250 -10.30 3.05 20.76
CA ARG A 250 -11.75 3.10 20.50
C ARG A 250 -12.37 4.43 20.92
N GLY A 251 -12.03 4.92 22.13
CA GLY A 251 -12.57 6.18 22.63
C GLY A 251 -12.18 7.38 21.78
N LEU A 252 -10.90 7.47 21.41
CA LEU A 252 -10.41 8.53 20.54
C LEU A 252 -10.98 8.43 19.12
N THR A 253 -11.14 7.21 18.57
CA THR A 253 -11.80 7.00 17.27
C THR A 253 -13.27 7.44 17.35
N ARG A 254 -13.98 7.10 18.42
CA ARG A 254 -15.36 7.54 18.62
C ARG A 254 -15.47 9.07 18.69
N ALA A 255 -14.57 9.74 19.39
CA ALA A 255 -14.53 11.20 19.46
C ALA A 255 -14.29 11.82 18.07
N LEU A 256 -13.32 11.29 17.28
CA LEU A 256 -13.11 11.68 15.90
C LEU A 256 -14.40 11.55 15.08
N VAL A 257 -15.02 10.37 15.13
CA VAL A 257 -16.20 10.06 14.32
C VAL A 257 -17.34 11.01 14.61
N LEU A 258 -17.70 11.16 15.86
CA LEU A 258 -18.88 11.94 16.27
C LEU A 258 -18.70 13.47 16.11
N ARG A 259 -17.47 13.97 16.14
CA ARG A 259 -17.20 15.42 16.05
C ARG A 259 -16.74 15.89 14.68
N HIS A 260 -16.02 15.04 13.94
CA HIS A 260 -15.25 15.48 12.76
C HIS A 260 -15.55 14.66 11.50
N THR A 261 -16.59 13.82 11.53
CA THR A 261 -17.08 13.10 10.35
C THR A 261 -18.61 13.24 10.25
N GLY A 262 -19.17 12.80 9.15
CA GLY A 262 -20.63 12.79 8.97
C GLY A 262 -21.33 11.51 9.49
N TYR A 263 -20.60 10.61 10.17
CA TYR A 263 -21.15 9.33 10.65
C TYR A 263 -21.81 9.48 12.00
N ALA A 264 -22.97 8.83 12.16
CA ALA A 264 -23.77 8.88 13.38
C ALA A 264 -23.22 7.98 14.50
N SER A 265 -22.43 6.96 14.17
CA SER A 265 -21.82 6.05 15.15
C SER A 265 -20.44 5.55 14.74
N LEU A 266 -19.69 5.00 15.70
CA LEU A 266 -18.42 4.33 15.43
C LEU A 266 -18.61 3.11 14.53
N GLU A 267 -19.68 2.36 14.74
CA GLU A 267 -20.01 1.14 13.98
C GLU A 267 -20.29 1.50 12.51
N GLU A 268 -21.08 2.52 12.26
CA GLU A 268 -21.37 3.02 10.92
C GLU A 268 -20.07 3.48 10.20
N TYR A 269 -19.20 4.19 10.91
CA TYR A 269 -17.91 4.61 10.39
C TYR A 269 -17.00 3.42 10.04
N LEU A 270 -16.88 2.45 10.96
CA LEU A 270 -16.05 1.25 10.73
C LEU A 270 -16.59 0.43 9.54
N ASP A 271 -17.91 0.34 9.41
CA ASP A 271 -18.58 -0.29 8.27
C ASP A 271 -18.32 0.48 6.96
N GLY A 272 -18.23 1.79 7.02
CA GLY A 272 -18.07 2.70 5.88
C GLY A 272 -16.78 2.48 5.05
N TYR A 273 -15.73 1.87 5.62
CA TYR A 273 -14.52 1.51 4.89
C TYR A 273 -14.18 0.02 4.93
N SER A 274 -15.10 -0.80 5.41
CA SER A 274 -14.99 -2.26 5.37
C SER A 274 -15.02 -2.77 3.92
N ILE A 275 -14.20 -3.77 3.63
CA ILE A 275 -14.20 -4.52 2.37
C ILE A 275 -14.53 -6.01 2.61
N ALA A 276 -15.07 -6.35 3.76
CA ALA A 276 -15.40 -7.71 4.18
C ALA A 276 -16.57 -8.33 3.38
N GLY A 277 -16.61 -9.65 3.35
CA GLY A 277 -17.66 -10.43 2.72
C GLY A 277 -17.77 -10.18 1.23
N ARG A 278 -18.90 -9.65 0.78
CA ARG A 278 -19.25 -9.49 -0.65
C ARG A 278 -18.84 -8.15 -1.26
N ARG A 279 -18.16 -7.27 -0.51
CA ARG A 279 -17.92 -5.89 -0.94
C ARG A 279 -16.92 -5.76 -2.08
N LEU A 280 -16.10 -6.78 -2.32
CA LEU A 280 -15.17 -6.84 -3.45
C LEU A 280 -15.69 -7.65 -4.65
N ARG A 281 -16.89 -8.22 -4.61
CA ARG A 281 -17.42 -9.09 -5.66
C ARG A 281 -17.52 -8.41 -7.04
N ASP A 282 -17.71 -7.10 -7.05
CA ASP A 282 -17.87 -6.30 -8.27
C ASP A 282 -16.55 -5.65 -8.72
N LEU A 283 -15.41 -6.05 -8.14
CA LEU A 283 -14.08 -5.57 -8.52
C LEU A 283 -13.68 -6.13 -9.90
N MET A 284 -13.73 -5.29 -10.93
CA MET A 284 -13.44 -5.67 -12.32
C MET A 284 -11.95 -5.66 -12.65
N VAL A 285 -11.16 -4.90 -11.92
CA VAL A 285 -9.71 -4.77 -12.11
C VAL A 285 -9.02 -6.04 -11.58
N PRO A 286 -8.09 -6.66 -12.34
CA PRO A 286 -7.25 -7.73 -11.82
C PRO A 286 -6.53 -7.27 -10.56
N ALA A 287 -6.59 -8.09 -9.50
CA ALA A 287 -5.97 -7.72 -8.24
C ALA A 287 -5.36 -8.93 -7.52
N THR A 288 -4.38 -8.66 -6.65
CA THR A 288 -3.83 -9.66 -5.73
C THR A 288 -3.88 -9.14 -4.30
N ILE A 289 -4.33 -9.98 -3.40
CA ILE A 289 -4.30 -9.77 -1.95
C ILE A 289 -3.24 -10.72 -1.38
N LEU A 290 -2.14 -10.17 -0.86
CA LEU A 290 -1.12 -10.92 -0.12
C LEU A 290 -1.36 -10.70 1.38
N THR A 291 -1.45 -11.79 2.14
CA THR A 291 -1.55 -11.72 3.61
C THR A 291 -0.78 -12.84 4.29
N ALA A 292 -0.68 -12.78 5.61
CA ALA A 292 -0.08 -13.83 6.43
C ALA A 292 -1.13 -14.44 7.37
N ALA A 293 -1.11 -15.78 7.49
CA ALA A 293 -2.00 -16.50 8.39
C ALA A 293 -1.76 -16.16 9.87
N ASP A 294 -0.56 -15.70 10.18
CA ASP A 294 -0.11 -15.32 11.53
C ASP A 294 -0.17 -13.80 11.78
N ASP A 295 -0.90 -13.02 10.96
CA ASP A 295 -1.02 -11.56 11.15
C ASP A 295 -1.67 -11.22 12.50
N PRO A 296 -0.96 -10.52 13.42
CA PRO A 296 -1.48 -10.23 14.76
C PRO A 296 -2.46 -9.05 14.81
N VAL A 297 -2.72 -8.40 13.68
CA VAL A 297 -3.59 -7.21 13.59
C VAL A 297 -4.84 -7.49 12.78
N ILE A 298 -4.70 -8.16 11.63
CA ILE A 298 -5.82 -8.47 10.74
C ILE A 298 -6.04 -9.99 10.75
N PRO A 299 -7.17 -10.46 11.32
CA PRO A 299 -7.46 -11.89 11.41
C PRO A 299 -7.51 -12.56 10.04
N VAL A 300 -6.87 -13.71 9.89
CA VAL A 300 -6.89 -14.47 8.63
C VAL A 300 -8.29 -14.94 8.25
N ASP A 301 -9.17 -15.16 9.21
CA ASP A 301 -10.57 -15.56 8.99
C ASP A 301 -11.35 -14.52 8.19
N ASP A 302 -11.03 -13.22 8.33
CA ASP A 302 -11.62 -12.16 7.52
C ASP A 302 -11.33 -12.37 6.02
N PHE A 303 -10.13 -12.87 5.68
CA PHE A 303 -9.75 -13.16 4.30
C PHE A 303 -10.44 -14.42 3.75
N HIS A 304 -10.57 -15.46 4.57
CA HIS A 304 -11.29 -16.68 4.19
C HIS A 304 -12.79 -16.44 3.95
N ALA A 305 -13.36 -15.42 4.59
CA ALA A 305 -14.76 -15.03 4.45
C ALA A 305 -15.03 -14.11 3.23
N LEU A 306 -14.00 -13.75 2.43
CA LEU A 306 -14.18 -12.90 1.25
C LEU A 306 -14.83 -13.68 0.09
N GLU A 307 -15.84 -13.09 -0.51
CA GLU A 307 -16.39 -13.51 -1.79
C GLU A 307 -15.69 -12.72 -2.91
N LEU A 308 -14.64 -13.30 -3.49
CA LEU A 308 -13.80 -12.65 -4.49
C LEU A 308 -14.20 -13.07 -5.92
N PRO A 309 -14.17 -12.13 -6.89
CA PRO A 309 -14.40 -12.48 -8.29
C PRO A 309 -13.14 -13.16 -8.89
N PRO A 310 -13.27 -13.88 -10.01
CA PRO A 310 -12.20 -14.74 -10.56
C PRO A 310 -10.87 -14.03 -10.88
N GLN A 311 -10.90 -12.72 -11.14
CA GLN A 311 -9.72 -11.91 -11.45
C GLN A 311 -8.98 -11.43 -10.19
N VAL A 312 -9.46 -11.74 -9.00
CA VAL A 312 -8.81 -11.39 -7.73
C VAL A 312 -8.17 -12.63 -7.11
N GLU A 313 -6.85 -12.61 -6.98
CA GLU A 313 -6.07 -13.67 -6.35
C GLU A 313 -5.90 -13.36 -4.86
N LEU A 314 -6.24 -14.31 -3.99
CA LEU A 314 -5.89 -14.30 -2.57
C LEU A 314 -4.71 -15.25 -2.34
N ASP A 315 -3.60 -14.72 -1.84
CA ASP A 315 -2.36 -15.46 -1.60
C ASP A 315 -1.95 -15.31 -0.13
N ILE A 316 -1.97 -16.43 0.62
CA ILE A 316 -1.80 -16.45 2.08
C ILE A 316 -0.50 -17.17 2.42
N ALA A 317 0.46 -16.45 3.01
CA ALA A 317 1.67 -17.03 3.57
C ALA A 317 1.40 -17.62 4.96
N ALA A 318 2.10 -18.71 5.32
CA ALA A 318 2.01 -19.27 6.66
C ALA A 318 2.53 -18.30 7.75
N HIS A 319 3.53 -17.51 7.39
CA HIS A 319 4.20 -16.54 8.25
C HIS A 319 4.24 -15.18 7.54
N GLY A 320 4.59 -14.12 8.27
CA GLY A 320 4.74 -12.79 7.69
C GLY A 320 4.36 -11.66 8.65
N GLY A 321 3.55 -11.95 9.66
CA GLY A 321 3.02 -10.95 10.57
C GLY A 321 2.28 -9.84 9.82
N HIS A 322 2.11 -8.68 10.44
CA HIS A 322 1.44 -7.55 9.81
C HIS A 322 2.40 -6.79 8.89
N CYS A 323 2.32 -7.04 7.57
CA CYS A 323 3.15 -6.40 6.54
C CYS A 323 4.67 -6.61 6.75
N GLY A 324 5.10 -7.64 7.45
CA GLY A 324 6.50 -7.91 7.74
C GLY A 324 7.24 -8.50 6.55
N PHE A 325 7.01 -9.77 6.29
CA PHE A 325 7.60 -10.56 5.21
C PHE A 325 9.12 -10.35 5.08
N ILE A 326 9.82 -10.39 6.22
CA ILE A 326 11.27 -10.31 6.30
C ILE A 326 11.86 -11.69 6.08
N GLU A 327 12.65 -11.84 5.02
CA GLU A 327 13.19 -13.13 4.57
C GLU A 327 14.39 -13.62 5.38
N ASP A 328 15.24 -12.69 5.82
CA ASP A 328 16.51 -13.03 6.45
C ASP A 328 16.98 -11.95 7.45
N TRP A 329 18.11 -12.20 8.09
CA TRP A 329 18.71 -11.30 9.07
C TRP A 329 19.32 -10.03 8.47
N SER A 330 19.46 -9.93 7.14
CA SER A 330 19.77 -8.69 6.45
C SER A 330 18.54 -7.78 6.30
N LEU A 331 17.39 -8.23 6.79
CA LEU A 331 16.08 -7.56 6.73
C LEU A 331 15.61 -7.31 5.29
N ARG A 332 15.96 -8.21 4.36
CA ARG A 332 15.42 -8.20 3.00
C ARG A 332 13.91 -8.50 3.06
N SER A 333 13.15 -7.87 2.19
CA SER A 333 11.69 -7.98 2.15
C SER A 333 11.21 -8.77 0.95
N PHE A 334 10.52 -9.84 1.19
CA PHE A 334 9.82 -10.62 0.17
C PHE A 334 8.79 -9.78 -0.61
N THR A 335 8.07 -8.87 0.09
CA THR A 335 7.01 -8.08 -0.55
C THR A 335 7.50 -7.19 -1.68
N GLY A 336 8.75 -6.72 -1.63
CA GLY A 336 9.33 -5.90 -2.71
C GLY A 336 9.44 -6.68 -4.01
N ASP A 337 10.00 -7.88 -3.95
CA ASP A 337 10.16 -8.79 -5.10
C ASP A 337 8.80 -9.32 -5.57
N TYR A 338 7.93 -9.67 -4.64
CA TYR A 338 6.57 -10.15 -4.93
C TYR A 338 5.75 -9.12 -5.70
N ILE A 339 5.72 -7.86 -5.22
CA ILE A 339 5.02 -6.76 -5.88
C ILE A 339 5.61 -6.52 -7.28
N ALA A 340 6.94 -6.44 -7.40
CA ALA A 340 7.59 -6.17 -8.68
C ALA A 340 7.27 -7.23 -9.75
N GLN A 341 7.29 -8.51 -9.41
CA GLN A 341 6.93 -9.59 -10.33
C GLN A 341 5.45 -9.54 -10.74
N ARG A 342 4.54 -9.22 -9.81
CA ARG A 342 3.12 -9.04 -10.15
C ARG A 342 2.91 -7.84 -11.07
N MET A 343 3.60 -6.72 -10.85
CA MET A 343 3.56 -5.57 -11.75
C MET A 343 4.11 -5.91 -13.13
N GLN A 344 5.22 -6.66 -13.23
CA GLN A 344 5.75 -7.13 -14.51
C GLN A 344 4.73 -7.97 -15.27
N ARG A 345 4.04 -8.89 -14.59
CA ARG A 345 3.04 -9.75 -15.21
C ARG A 345 1.83 -8.98 -15.74
N HIS A 346 1.35 -7.98 -15.03
CA HIS A 346 0.07 -7.32 -15.34
C HIS A 346 0.20 -5.99 -16.09
N LEU A 347 1.40 -5.37 -16.11
CA LEU A 347 1.61 -4.08 -16.77
C LEU A 347 2.56 -4.15 -17.96
N ALA A 348 3.34 -5.24 -18.14
CA ALA A 348 4.23 -5.34 -19.29
C ALA A 348 3.44 -5.49 -20.59
N PRO A 349 3.84 -4.80 -21.68
CA PRO A 349 3.21 -4.97 -22.98
C PRO A 349 3.31 -6.42 -23.46
N GLY A 350 2.19 -7.08 -23.68
CA GLY A 350 2.13 -8.45 -24.21
C GLY A 350 2.18 -9.55 -23.15
N ALA A 351 1.79 -9.26 -21.91
CA ALA A 351 1.56 -10.26 -20.87
C ALA A 351 0.19 -10.93 -21.04
#